data_43fefe0920d3ac3578f269f82adf508e
#
_entry.id   43fefe0920d3ac3578f269f82adf508e
#
_cell.length_a   1.000
_cell.length_b   1.000
_cell.length_c   1.000
_cell.angle_alpha   90.00
_cell.angle_beta   90.00
_cell.angle_gamma   90.00
#
_symmetry.space_group_name_H-M   'P 1'
#
loop_
_entity.id
_entity.type
_entity.pdbx_description
1 polymer ?
#
loop_
_entity_poly.entity_id
_entity_poly.type
_entity_poly.pdbx_seq_one_letter_code
_entity_poly.pdbx_strand_id
1 'polypeptide(L)'
;MDRLDMNIEARRDLRLLDAVEQDERVTQRRLATKLGIALGLTNVYLKRLVRKGYIKCVNVQSNRILYLITPRGIAEKARLTYEFMDYSLHLFGEVRRHLRPALQASVAANRRVAIYGRGEAAALAYLSLKECGVEPVAIFDADGGHEFLGIPVRPISEHHQVAYDLIIVATLGSSGPQVAALIRDGVPPGKLFPLRREVPAEPPLAAAPRGARK
;
A
#
# COMPACT_ATOMS: atom_id res chain seq x y z
N MET A 1 -19.28 4.26 9.46
CA MET A 1 -18.19 3.48 10.05
C MET A 1 -17.50 2.80 8.87
N ASP A 2 -16.38 3.39 8.46
CA ASP A 2 -15.72 3.11 7.18
C ASP A 2 -15.10 1.71 7.22
N ARG A 3 -15.70 0.76 6.50
CA ARG A 3 -15.24 -0.64 6.36
C ARG A 3 -14.04 -0.78 5.42
N LEU A 4 -13.41 0.32 5.03
CA LEU A 4 -12.50 0.39 3.90
C LEU A 4 -11.01 0.42 4.24
N ASP A 5 -10.63 0.33 5.50
CA ASP A 5 -9.23 0.25 5.90
C ASP A 5 -9.01 -0.96 6.81
N MET A 6 -8.42 -2.01 6.25
CA MET A 6 -7.80 -3.02 7.11
C MET A 6 -6.75 -2.33 7.97
N ASN A 7 -6.91 -2.40 9.29
CA ASN A 7 -6.04 -1.76 10.26
C ASN A 7 -4.57 -2.11 9.96
N ILE A 8 -3.70 -1.12 9.94
CA ILE A 8 -2.25 -1.29 9.73
C ILE A 8 -1.65 -2.33 10.69
N GLU A 9 -2.17 -2.40 11.92
CA GLU A 9 -1.77 -3.41 12.90
C GLU A 9 -2.17 -4.83 12.48
N ALA A 10 -3.38 -5.01 11.98
CA ALA A 10 -3.87 -6.29 11.49
C ALA A 10 -3.04 -6.81 10.30
N ARG A 11 -2.66 -5.92 9.37
CA ARG A 11 -1.75 -6.26 8.27
C ARG A 11 -0.36 -6.67 8.76
N ARG A 12 0.17 -5.99 9.76
CA ARG A 12 1.48 -6.34 10.36
C ARG A 12 1.41 -7.65 11.10
N ASP A 13 0.32 -7.89 11.84
CA ASP A 13 0.08 -9.17 12.53
C ASP A 13 0.01 -10.33 11.51
N LEU A 14 -0.73 -10.17 10.42
CA LEU A 14 -0.79 -11.16 9.34
C LEU A 14 0.59 -11.46 8.76
N ARG A 15 1.36 -10.44 8.40
CA ARG A 15 2.72 -10.60 7.85
C ARG A 15 3.69 -11.26 8.83
N LEU A 16 3.57 -10.96 10.13
CA LEU A 16 4.39 -11.60 11.16
C LEU A 16 4.03 -13.07 11.34
N LEU A 17 2.74 -13.40 11.42
CA LEU A 17 2.27 -14.79 11.53
C LEU A 17 2.70 -15.60 10.31
N ASP A 18 2.57 -15.05 9.11
CA ASP A 18 3.00 -15.66 7.87
C ASP A 18 4.53 -15.92 7.84
N ALA A 19 5.32 -14.92 8.23
CA ALA A 19 6.77 -15.04 8.26
C ALA A 19 7.28 -16.07 9.29
N VAL A 20 6.59 -16.21 10.43
CA VAL A 20 6.91 -17.19 11.46
C VAL A 20 6.53 -18.60 11.01
N GLU A 21 5.40 -18.77 10.33
CA GLU A 21 4.99 -20.06 9.79
C GLU A 21 5.93 -20.57 8.70
N GLN A 22 6.42 -19.66 7.83
CA GLN A 22 7.35 -20.00 6.75
C GLN A 22 8.76 -20.37 7.25
N ASP A 23 9.21 -19.80 8.36
CA ASP A 23 10.54 -20.03 8.92
C ASP A 23 10.52 -19.89 10.45
N GLU A 24 10.45 -21.03 11.14
CA GLU A 24 10.49 -21.10 12.62
C GLU A 24 11.80 -20.55 13.21
N ARG A 25 12.86 -20.52 12.41
CA ARG A 25 14.21 -20.02 12.80
C ARG A 25 14.41 -18.56 12.44
N VAL A 26 13.35 -17.87 12.01
CA VAL A 26 13.44 -16.47 11.64
C VAL A 26 13.90 -15.61 12.81
N THR A 27 14.87 -14.75 12.57
CA THR A 27 15.36 -13.80 13.58
C THR A 27 14.53 -12.53 13.61
N GLN A 28 14.49 -11.84 14.76
CA GLN A 28 13.82 -10.55 14.89
C GLN A 28 14.32 -9.52 13.86
N ARG A 29 15.63 -9.53 13.58
CA ARG A 29 16.26 -8.63 12.58
C ARG A 29 15.75 -8.96 11.17
N ARG A 30 15.67 -10.24 10.82
CA ARG A 30 15.15 -10.68 9.52
C ARG A 30 13.66 -10.35 9.37
N LEU A 31 12.88 -10.48 10.43
CA LEU A 31 11.47 -10.06 10.47
C LEU A 31 11.35 -8.54 10.26
N ALA A 32 12.19 -7.75 10.94
CA ALA A 32 12.20 -6.30 10.79
C ALA A 32 12.49 -5.89 9.33
N THR A 33 13.50 -6.52 8.71
CA THR A 33 13.82 -6.30 7.28
C THR A 33 12.66 -6.73 6.37
N LYS A 34 12.08 -7.92 6.58
CA LYS A 34 10.96 -8.44 5.78
C LYS A 34 9.70 -7.56 5.87
N LEU A 35 9.50 -6.94 7.03
CA LEU A 35 8.35 -6.06 7.28
C LEU A 35 8.61 -4.60 6.91
N GLY A 36 9.87 -4.22 6.67
CA GLY A 36 10.26 -2.83 6.41
C GLY A 36 10.03 -1.89 7.61
N ILE A 37 10.18 -2.40 8.85
CA ILE A 37 9.98 -1.62 10.09
C ILE A 37 11.18 -1.73 11.03
N ALA A 38 11.29 -0.80 11.97
CA ALA A 38 12.35 -0.80 12.96
C ALA A 38 12.33 -2.06 13.84
N LEU A 39 13.52 -2.57 14.21
CA LEU A 39 13.66 -3.76 15.05
C LEU A 39 12.92 -3.65 16.40
N GLY A 40 12.97 -2.47 17.03
CA GLY A 40 12.23 -2.22 18.28
C GLY A 40 10.73 -2.39 18.12
N LEU A 41 10.16 -1.90 17.02
CA LEU A 41 8.74 -2.02 16.72
C LEU A 41 8.37 -3.48 16.40
N THR A 42 9.22 -4.21 15.66
CA THR A 42 9.05 -5.65 15.42
C THR A 42 8.95 -6.43 16.74
N ASN A 43 9.80 -6.09 17.70
CA ASN A 43 9.78 -6.73 19.02
C ASN A 43 8.49 -6.43 19.81
N VAL A 44 7.97 -5.22 19.70
CA VAL A 44 6.68 -4.86 20.32
C VAL A 44 5.55 -5.72 19.75
N TYR A 45 5.48 -5.87 18.42
CA TYR A 45 4.46 -6.69 17.77
C TYR A 45 4.64 -8.18 18.12
N LEU A 46 5.86 -8.73 18.08
CA LEU A 46 6.12 -10.11 18.46
C LEU A 46 5.68 -10.39 19.92
N LYS A 47 6.07 -9.53 20.87
CA LYS A 47 5.66 -9.66 22.27
C LYS A 47 4.13 -9.62 22.43
N ARG A 48 3.45 -8.79 21.62
CA ARG A 48 1.98 -8.73 21.59
C ARG A 48 1.37 -10.04 21.11
N LEU A 49 1.88 -10.62 19.99
CA LEU A 49 1.39 -11.89 19.45
C LEU A 49 1.65 -13.07 20.39
N VAL A 50 2.79 -13.07 21.08
CA VAL A 50 3.11 -14.06 22.13
C VAL A 50 2.13 -13.92 23.30
N ARG A 51 1.87 -12.71 23.78
CA ARG A 51 0.93 -12.46 24.88
C ARG A 51 -0.52 -12.85 24.52
N LYS A 52 -0.92 -12.66 23.25
CA LYS A 52 -2.20 -13.13 22.72
C LYS A 52 -2.26 -14.65 22.53
N GLY A 53 -1.14 -15.36 22.69
CA GLY A 53 -1.04 -16.78 22.50
C GLY A 53 -1.06 -17.26 21.04
N TYR A 54 -0.77 -16.38 20.09
CA TYR A 54 -0.69 -16.71 18.66
C TYR A 54 0.68 -17.25 18.26
N ILE A 55 1.73 -16.84 18.97
CA ILE A 55 3.10 -17.30 18.79
C ILE A 55 3.62 -17.82 20.12
N LYS A 56 4.35 -18.94 20.10
CA LYS A 56 5.11 -19.46 21.22
C LYS A 56 6.60 -19.25 20.97
N CYS A 57 7.31 -18.70 21.97
CA CYS A 57 8.78 -18.61 21.96
C CYS A 57 9.36 -19.83 22.66
N VAL A 58 10.31 -20.49 22.02
CA VAL A 58 11.07 -21.61 22.60
C VAL A 58 12.54 -21.24 22.58
N ASN A 59 13.16 -21.21 23.76
CA ASN A 59 14.60 -21.03 23.89
C ASN A 59 15.29 -22.38 23.66
N VAL A 60 16.05 -22.49 22.58
CA VAL A 60 16.78 -23.74 22.25
C VAL A 60 18.20 -23.72 22.80
N GLN A 61 18.82 -22.53 22.90
CA GLN A 61 20.14 -22.29 23.49
C GLN A 61 20.19 -20.85 24.01
N SER A 62 21.21 -20.51 24.83
CA SER A 62 21.34 -19.19 25.49
C SER A 62 21.19 -17.95 24.60
N ASN A 63 21.29 -18.09 23.27
CA ASN A 63 21.13 -16.97 22.30
C ASN A 63 20.21 -17.30 21.12
N ARG A 64 19.42 -18.39 21.18
CA ARG A 64 18.61 -18.82 20.05
C ARG A 64 17.15 -19.03 20.44
N ILE A 65 16.30 -18.11 19.97
CA ILE A 65 14.85 -18.17 20.15
C ILE A 65 14.24 -18.70 18.85
N LEU A 66 13.39 -19.74 18.97
CA LEU A 66 12.49 -20.18 17.92
C LEU A 66 11.11 -19.58 18.16
N TYR A 67 10.48 -19.15 17.08
CA TYR A 67 9.10 -18.69 17.07
C TYR A 67 8.23 -19.74 16.42
N LEU A 68 7.26 -20.27 17.17
CA LEU A 68 6.33 -21.28 16.68
C LEU A 68 4.93 -20.69 16.64
N ILE A 69 4.25 -20.86 15.50
CA ILE A 69 2.85 -20.51 15.42
C ILE A 69 2.01 -21.53 16.20
N THR A 70 1.07 -21.05 16.98
CA THR A 70 0.15 -21.94 17.75
C THR A 70 -1.10 -22.26 16.92
N PRO A 71 -1.93 -23.26 17.31
CA PRO A 71 -3.23 -23.49 16.68
C PRO A 71 -4.12 -22.23 16.70
N ARG A 72 -4.09 -21.43 17.78
CA ARG A 72 -4.77 -20.13 17.84
C ARG A 72 -4.16 -19.13 16.87
N GLY A 73 -2.85 -19.15 16.67
CA GLY A 73 -2.16 -18.31 15.70
C GLY A 73 -2.53 -18.66 14.27
N ILE A 74 -2.68 -19.96 13.95
CA ILE A 74 -3.15 -20.42 12.63
C ILE A 74 -4.58 -19.93 12.38
N ALA A 75 -5.47 -20.09 13.35
CA ALA A 75 -6.85 -19.60 13.23
C ALA A 75 -6.92 -18.09 13.04
N GLU A 76 -6.12 -17.34 13.79
CA GLU A 76 -6.05 -15.87 13.64
C GLU A 76 -5.43 -15.47 12.29
N LYS A 77 -4.38 -16.16 11.84
CA LYS A 77 -3.80 -15.96 10.50
C LYS A 77 -4.87 -16.14 9.42
N ALA A 78 -5.64 -17.25 9.49
CA ALA A 78 -6.73 -17.51 8.56
C ALA A 78 -7.77 -16.37 8.57
N ARG A 79 -8.22 -15.94 9.76
CA ARG A 79 -9.17 -14.82 9.91
C ARG A 79 -8.63 -13.53 9.26
N LEU A 80 -7.38 -13.17 9.56
CA LEU A 80 -6.73 -11.99 9.00
C LEU A 80 -6.51 -12.10 7.49
N THR A 81 -6.29 -13.30 6.97
CA THR A 81 -6.19 -13.54 5.52
C THR A 81 -7.52 -13.27 4.83
N TYR A 82 -8.63 -13.76 5.38
CA TYR A 82 -9.95 -13.45 4.83
C TYR A 82 -10.28 -11.96 4.90
N GLU A 83 -9.96 -11.30 6.01
CA GLU A 83 -10.12 -9.85 6.17
C GLU A 83 -9.29 -9.07 5.13
N PHE A 84 -8.05 -9.51 4.87
CA PHE A 84 -7.19 -8.92 3.85
C PHE A 84 -7.72 -9.14 2.43
N MET A 85 -8.25 -10.33 2.13
CA MET A 85 -8.87 -10.62 0.83
C MET A 85 -10.11 -9.74 0.60
N ASP A 86 -11.00 -9.65 1.59
CA ASP A 86 -12.21 -8.81 1.51
C ASP A 86 -11.84 -7.34 1.29
N TYR A 87 -10.90 -6.82 2.08
CA TYR A 87 -10.35 -5.48 1.88
C TYR A 87 -9.79 -5.27 0.46
N SER A 88 -9.00 -6.22 -0.03
CA SER A 88 -8.35 -6.10 -1.35
C SER A 88 -9.37 -6.09 -2.49
N LEU A 89 -10.41 -6.93 -2.41
CA LEU A 89 -11.49 -6.96 -3.40
C LEU A 89 -12.31 -5.67 -3.41
N HIS A 90 -12.63 -5.13 -2.22
CA HIS A 90 -13.32 -3.85 -2.10
C HIS A 90 -12.48 -2.70 -2.66
N LEU A 91 -11.20 -2.65 -2.30
CA LEU A 91 -10.25 -1.64 -2.79
C LEU A 91 -10.16 -1.69 -4.33
N PHE A 92 -10.02 -2.89 -4.90
CA PHE A 92 -10.00 -3.06 -6.36
C PHE A 92 -11.29 -2.53 -7.00
N GLY A 93 -12.44 -2.88 -6.43
CA GLY A 93 -13.74 -2.41 -6.91
C GLY A 93 -13.89 -0.88 -6.85
N GLU A 94 -13.36 -0.23 -5.81
CA GLU A 94 -13.36 1.23 -5.68
C GLU A 94 -12.45 1.91 -6.70
N VAL A 95 -11.21 1.44 -6.81
CA VAL A 95 -10.24 1.96 -7.78
C VAL A 95 -10.82 1.87 -9.19
N ARG A 96 -11.35 0.71 -9.55
CA ARG A 96 -11.99 0.48 -10.86
C ARG A 96 -13.16 1.43 -11.12
N ARG A 97 -14.06 1.59 -10.14
CA ARG A 97 -15.21 2.51 -10.26
C ARG A 97 -14.77 3.96 -10.40
N HIS A 98 -13.71 4.35 -9.69
CA HIS A 98 -13.16 5.70 -9.75
C HIS A 98 -12.45 6.00 -11.08
N LEU A 99 -11.66 5.06 -11.58
CA LEU A 99 -10.91 5.21 -12.82
C LEU A 99 -11.78 5.13 -14.07
N ARG A 100 -12.80 4.28 -14.06
CA ARG A 100 -13.60 3.95 -15.26
C ARG A 100 -14.09 5.17 -16.05
N PRO A 101 -14.72 6.21 -15.46
CA PRO A 101 -15.17 7.37 -16.20
C PRO A 101 -14.03 8.14 -16.87
N ALA A 102 -12.89 8.32 -16.16
CA ALA A 102 -11.73 9.02 -16.68
C ALA A 102 -11.07 8.24 -17.83
N LEU A 103 -11.02 6.91 -17.70
CA LEU A 103 -10.47 6.03 -18.74
C LEU A 103 -11.37 6.00 -19.98
N GLN A 104 -12.67 5.90 -19.82
CA GLN A 104 -13.63 5.95 -20.93
C GLN A 104 -13.53 7.28 -21.68
N ALA A 105 -13.46 8.41 -20.96
CA ALA A 105 -13.24 9.72 -21.58
C ALA A 105 -11.87 9.80 -22.29
N SER A 106 -10.84 9.15 -21.75
CA SER A 106 -9.51 9.09 -22.35
C SER A 106 -9.51 8.27 -23.64
N VAL A 107 -10.19 7.12 -23.64
CA VAL A 107 -10.37 6.28 -24.85
C VAL A 107 -11.12 7.05 -25.92
N ALA A 108 -12.26 7.67 -25.60
CA ALA A 108 -13.06 8.43 -26.54
C ALA A 108 -12.29 9.62 -27.16
N ALA A 109 -11.38 10.23 -26.39
CA ALA A 109 -10.54 11.33 -26.84
C ALA A 109 -9.16 10.90 -27.39
N ASN A 110 -8.91 9.60 -27.54
CA ASN A 110 -7.63 9.01 -27.97
C ASN A 110 -6.44 9.56 -27.14
N ARG A 111 -6.61 9.72 -25.84
CA ARG A 111 -5.58 10.26 -24.92
C ARG A 111 -4.56 9.19 -24.56
N ARG A 112 -3.32 9.59 -24.51
CA ARG A 112 -2.20 8.75 -24.03
C ARG A 112 -2.12 8.82 -22.52
N VAL A 113 -2.21 7.66 -21.89
CA VAL A 113 -2.22 7.53 -20.43
C VAL A 113 -0.90 6.97 -19.95
N ALA A 114 -0.30 7.59 -18.96
CA ALA A 114 0.86 7.08 -18.23
C ALA A 114 0.48 6.74 -16.78
N ILE A 115 1.32 5.96 -16.10
CA ILE A 115 1.17 5.61 -14.69
C ILE A 115 2.37 6.18 -13.93
N TYR A 116 2.15 6.77 -12.77
CA TYR A 116 3.21 7.13 -11.82
C TYR A 116 3.13 6.24 -10.59
N GLY A 117 4.24 5.57 -10.27
CA GLY A 117 4.40 4.64 -9.17
C GLY A 117 4.57 3.19 -9.61
N ARG A 118 5.02 2.35 -8.69
CA ARG A 118 5.18 0.88 -8.82
C ARG A 118 4.63 0.21 -7.56
N GLY A 119 4.22 -1.03 -7.70
CA GLY A 119 3.61 -1.81 -6.63
C GLY A 119 2.11 -2.02 -6.82
N GLU A 120 1.40 -2.39 -5.76
CA GLU A 120 0.00 -2.81 -5.82
C GLU A 120 -0.93 -1.76 -6.47
N ALA A 121 -0.74 -0.49 -6.12
CA ALA A 121 -1.55 0.59 -6.68
C ALA A 121 -1.37 0.74 -8.20
N ALA A 122 -0.12 0.66 -8.68
CA ALA A 122 0.18 0.74 -10.10
C ALA A 122 -0.33 -0.50 -10.86
N ALA A 123 -0.28 -1.69 -10.24
CA ALA A 123 -0.86 -2.91 -10.80
C ALA A 123 -2.38 -2.78 -10.96
N LEU A 124 -3.08 -2.21 -9.98
CA LEU A 124 -4.52 -1.95 -10.07
C LEU A 124 -4.86 -0.95 -11.18
N ALA A 125 -4.08 0.14 -11.30
CA ALA A 125 -4.22 1.11 -12.37
C ALA A 125 -4.00 0.46 -13.75
N TYR A 126 -2.94 -0.33 -13.89
CA TYR A 126 -2.62 -1.05 -15.12
C TYR A 126 -3.73 -2.03 -15.52
N LEU A 127 -4.24 -2.84 -14.58
CA LEU A 127 -5.36 -3.76 -14.85
C LEU A 127 -6.60 -3.00 -15.30
N SER A 128 -6.91 -1.86 -14.68
CA SER A 128 -8.05 -1.03 -15.07
C SER A 128 -7.90 -0.43 -16.47
N LEU A 129 -6.67 -0.06 -16.87
CA LEU A 129 -6.36 0.37 -18.24
C LEU A 129 -6.58 -0.76 -19.23
N LYS A 130 -6.03 -1.96 -18.94
CA LYS A 130 -6.18 -3.15 -19.80
C LYS A 130 -7.63 -3.54 -20.01
N GLU A 131 -8.48 -3.46 -18.99
CA GLU A 131 -9.94 -3.70 -19.11
C GLU A 131 -10.61 -2.73 -20.09
N CYS A 132 -10.07 -1.51 -20.22
CA CYS A 132 -10.56 -0.52 -21.18
C CYS A 132 -9.86 -0.59 -22.55
N GLY A 133 -8.99 -1.58 -22.78
CA GLY A 133 -8.21 -1.73 -24.02
C GLY A 133 -7.10 -0.67 -24.19
N VAL A 134 -6.66 -0.04 -23.10
CA VAL A 134 -5.62 1.01 -23.13
C VAL A 134 -4.29 0.44 -22.62
N GLU A 135 -3.23 0.69 -23.38
CA GLU A 135 -1.86 0.44 -22.95
C GLU A 135 -1.27 1.74 -22.39
N PRO A 136 -0.61 1.71 -21.21
CA PRO A 136 0.08 2.88 -20.74
C PRO A 136 1.29 3.18 -21.63
N VAL A 137 1.45 4.45 -22.02
CA VAL A 137 2.58 4.89 -22.87
C VAL A 137 3.90 4.93 -22.09
N ALA A 138 3.85 5.02 -20.77
CA ALA A 138 5.01 4.94 -19.88
C ALA A 138 4.57 4.61 -18.45
N ILE A 139 5.51 4.07 -17.68
CA ILE A 139 5.44 4.00 -16.23
C ILE A 139 6.57 4.85 -15.67
N PHE A 140 6.24 5.76 -14.78
CA PHE A 140 7.19 6.65 -14.10
C PHE A 140 7.29 6.31 -12.61
N ASP A 141 8.47 6.53 -12.04
CA ASP A 141 8.68 6.52 -10.58
C ASP A 141 9.71 7.62 -10.24
N ALA A 142 9.90 7.93 -8.97
CA ALA A 142 10.82 8.97 -8.52
C ALA A 142 12.24 8.77 -9.10
N ASP A 143 12.79 7.56 -8.95
CA ASP A 143 14.17 7.25 -9.35
C ASP A 143 14.27 6.46 -10.66
N GLY A 144 13.13 6.12 -11.28
CA GLY A 144 13.09 5.20 -12.40
C GLY A 144 13.49 3.77 -11.97
N GLY A 145 14.07 3.00 -12.86
CA GLY A 145 14.70 1.73 -12.52
C GLY A 145 14.24 0.54 -13.34
N HIS A 146 14.01 -0.58 -12.65
CA HIS A 146 13.72 -1.85 -13.31
C HIS A 146 12.35 -1.86 -14.02
N GLU A 147 12.10 -2.91 -14.73
CA GLU A 147 10.83 -3.20 -15.39
C GLU A 147 9.71 -3.44 -14.36
N PHE A 148 8.50 -2.98 -14.67
CA PHE A 148 7.28 -3.25 -13.92
C PHE A 148 6.19 -3.72 -14.88
N LEU A 149 5.67 -4.91 -14.67
CA LEU A 149 4.68 -5.57 -15.54
C LEU A 149 5.08 -5.63 -17.03
N GLY A 150 6.35 -5.85 -17.31
CA GLY A 150 6.87 -5.92 -18.67
C GLY A 150 7.14 -4.56 -19.33
N ILE A 151 7.02 -3.46 -18.58
CA ILE A 151 7.21 -2.11 -19.09
C ILE A 151 8.38 -1.45 -18.34
N PRO A 152 9.35 -0.85 -19.06
CA PRO A 152 10.44 -0.12 -18.45
C PRO A 152 9.93 1.05 -17.59
N VAL A 153 10.45 1.16 -16.36
CA VAL A 153 10.12 2.28 -15.46
C VAL A 153 11.11 3.41 -15.67
N ARG A 154 10.60 4.58 -16.04
CA ARG A 154 11.39 5.78 -16.25
C ARG A 154 11.40 6.69 -15.02
N PRO A 155 12.47 7.43 -14.76
CA PRO A 155 12.44 8.47 -13.74
C PRO A 155 11.47 9.57 -14.14
N ILE A 156 10.75 10.12 -13.17
CA ILE A 156 9.75 11.18 -13.45
C ILE A 156 10.38 12.43 -14.05
N SER A 157 11.65 12.71 -13.77
CA SER A 157 12.41 13.82 -14.37
C SER A 157 12.45 13.76 -15.91
N GLU A 158 12.24 12.59 -16.50
CA GLU A 158 12.19 12.38 -17.93
C GLU A 158 10.77 12.48 -18.54
N HIS A 159 9.77 12.86 -17.75
CA HIS A 159 8.38 12.89 -18.22
C HIS A 159 8.18 13.72 -19.50
N HIS A 160 8.98 14.78 -19.68
CA HIS A 160 8.92 15.66 -20.85
C HIS A 160 9.36 14.97 -22.16
N GLN A 161 10.08 13.84 -22.09
CA GLN A 161 10.51 13.05 -23.25
C GLN A 161 9.40 12.10 -23.75
N VAL A 162 8.33 11.95 -22.98
CA VAL A 162 7.21 11.09 -23.32
C VAL A 162 5.96 11.91 -23.56
N ALA A 163 5.34 11.67 -24.70
CA ALA A 163 4.09 12.34 -25.03
C ALA A 163 2.93 11.64 -24.30
N TYR A 164 2.36 12.29 -23.29
CA TYR A 164 1.20 11.83 -22.52
C TYR A 164 0.18 12.96 -22.32
N ASP A 165 -1.06 12.58 -22.10
CA ASP A 165 -2.18 13.49 -21.87
C ASP A 165 -2.74 13.37 -20.46
N LEU A 166 -2.49 12.20 -19.79
CA LEU A 166 -2.91 11.92 -18.43
C LEU A 166 -1.86 11.06 -17.73
N ILE A 167 -1.58 11.36 -16.44
CA ILE A 167 -0.81 10.50 -15.53
C ILE A 167 -1.71 10.04 -14.40
N ILE A 168 -1.91 8.73 -14.27
CA ILE A 168 -2.57 8.15 -13.09
C ILE A 168 -1.55 8.08 -11.95
N VAL A 169 -1.79 8.83 -10.88
CA VAL A 169 -0.94 8.82 -9.68
C VAL A 169 -1.34 7.62 -8.81
N ALA A 170 -0.57 6.54 -8.95
CA ALA A 170 -0.88 5.24 -8.39
C ALA A 170 -0.41 5.13 -6.93
N THR A 171 -1.18 5.70 -6.01
CA THR A 171 -0.99 5.55 -4.56
C THR A 171 -2.29 5.11 -3.88
N LEU A 172 -2.18 4.21 -2.89
CA LEU A 172 -3.33 3.76 -2.07
C LEU A 172 -3.54 4.64 -0.83
N GLY A 173 -2.54 5.41 -0.44
CA GLY A 173 -2.63 6.40 0.64
C GLY A 173 -3.11 7.76 0.15
N SER A 174 -2.86 8.81 0.96
CA SER A 174 -3.08 10.20 0.54
C SER A 174 -2.20 10.50 -0.68
N SER A 175 -2.83 10.98 -1.75
CA SER A 175 -2.15 11.32 -3.01
C SER A 175 -1.55 12.73 -3.00
N GLY A 176 -1.97 13.58 -2.06
CA GLY A 176 -1.57 14.99 -2.01
C GLY A 176 -0.05 15.21 -2.01
N PRO A 177 0.73 14.53 -1.16
CA PRO A 177 2.18 14.68 -1.16
C PRO A 177 2.83 14.30 -2.49
N GLN A 178 2.38 13.19 -3.13
CA GLN A 178 2.89 12.74 -4.42
C GLN A 178 2.49 13.70 -5.53
N VAL A 179 1.23 14.14 -5.56
CA VAL A 179 0.74 15.14 -6.53
C VAL A 179 1.53 16.43 -6.39
N ALA A 180 1.76 16.92 -5.17
CA ALA A 180 2.56 18.11 -4.94
C ALA A 180 4.02 17.95 -5.38
N ALA A 181 4.62 16.77 -5.22
CA ALA A 181 5.95 16.45 -5.72
C ALA A 181 5.99 16.48 -7.25
N LEU A 182 5.04 15.82 -7.92
CA LEU A 182 4.94 15.80 -9.38
C LEU A 182 4.77 17.19 -10.00
N ILE A 183 3.98 18.05 -9.35
CA ILE A 183 3.84 19.45 -9.79
C ILE A 183 5.16 20.19 -9.66
N ARG A 184 5.93 19.99 -8.59
CA ARG A 184 7.27 20.57 -8.43
C ARG A 184 8.27 20.07 -9.49
N ASP A 185 8.11 18.81 -9.91
CA ASP A 185 8.92 18.21 -10.98
C ASP A 185 8.46 18.66 -12.39
N GLY A 186 7.51 19.58 -12.48
CA GLY A 186 7.07 20.21 -13.73
C GLY A 186 5.89 19.53 -14.43
N VAL A 187 5.27 18.53 -13.81
CA VAL A 187 4.07 17.89 -14.38
C VAL A 187 2.86 18.82 -14.25
N PRO A 188 2.16 19.15 -15.36
CA PRO A 188 1.01 20.03 -15.30
C PRO A 188 -0.12 19.45 -14.42
N PRO A 189 -0.69 20.21 -13.47
CA PRO A 189 -1.73 19.74 -12.55
C PRO A 189 -2.94 19.13 -13.26
N GLY A 190 -3.35 19.70 -14.40
CA GLY A 190 -4.49 19.23 -15.19
C GLY A 190 -4.28 17.87 -15.87
N LYS A 191 -3.05 17.35 -15.86
CA LYS A 191 -2.71 16.01 -16.38
C LYS A 191 -2.59 14.95 -15.28
N LEU A 192 -2.75 15.31 -14.01
CA LEU A 192 -2.64 14.38 -12.88
C LEU A 192 -4.00 13.86 -12.47
N PHE A 193 -4.12 12.55 -12.37
CA PHE A 193 -5.33 11.88 -11.91
C PHE A 193 -4.98 10.94 -10.74
N PRO A 194 -5.35 11.28 -9.50
CA PRO A 194 -5.13 10.42 -8.35
C PRO A 194 -5.93 9.14 -8.46
N LEU A 195 -5.31 8.00 -8.14
CA LEU A 195 -5.96 6.69 -8.16
C LEU A 195 -7.14 6.60 -7.18
N ARG A 196 -7.07 7.36 -6.10
CA ARG A 196 -8.10 7.44 -5.08
C ARG A 196 -8.50 8.89 -4.86
N ARG A 197 -9.79 9.14 -4.75
CA ARG A 197 -10.29 10.47 -4.43
C ARG A 197 -9.89 10.82 -3.00
N GLU A 198 -9.26 11.96 -2.80
CA GLU A 198 -9.01 12.45 -1.45
C GLU A 198 -10.35 12.75 -0.78
N VAL A 199 -10.63 12.04 0.30
CA VAL A 199 -11.62 12.52 1.27
C VAL A 199 -10.91 13.65 2.03
N PRO A 200 -11.44 14.87 2.07
CA PRO A 200 -10.85 15.95 2.87
C PRO A 200 -10.67 15.42 4.30
N ALA A 201 -9.46 15.54 4.84
CA ALA A 201 -9.21 15.20 6.23
C ALA A 201 -10.21 16.01 7.07
N GLU A 202 -11.04 15.33 7.89
CA GLU A 202 -11.84 16.02 8.88
C GLU A 202 -10.91 16.94 9.68
N PRO A 203 -11.27 18.22 9.86
CA PRO A 203 -10.46 19.11 10.68
C PRO A 203 -10.32 18.47 12.07
N PRO A 204 -9.13 18.54 12.69
CA PRO A 204 -8.94 17.95 14.01
C PRO A 204 -10.00 18.48 14.96
N LEU A 205 -10.73 17.56 15.62
CA LEU A 205 -11.73 17.90 16.61
C LEU A 205 -11.11 18.93 17.54
N ALA A 206 -11.68 20.14 17.54
CA ALA A 206 -11.22 21.23 18.38
C ALA A 206 -11.17 20.71 19.83
N ALA A 207 -9.98 20.74 20.44
CA ALA A 207 -9.77 20.33 21.81
C ALA A 207 -10.78 21.08 22.70
N ALA A 208 -11.65 20.34 23.37
CA ALA A 208 -12.61 20.89 24.32
C ALA A 208 -11.85 21.76 25.34
N PRO A 209 -12.32 22.96 25.68
CA PRO A 209 -11.64 23.83 26.62
C PRO A 209 -11.55 23.10 27.98
N ARG A 210 -10.33 22.95 28.47
CA ARG A 210 -10.07 22.44 29.84
C ARG A 210 -10.80 23.32 30.81
N GLY A 211 -11.85 22.76 31.41
CA GLY A 211 -12.63 23.44 32.47
C GLY A 211 -11.72 23.96 33.57
N ALA A 212 -11.84 25.24 33.82
CA ALA A 212 -11.24 25.90 34.99
C ALA A 212 -11.79 25.23 36.27
N ARG A 213 -10.91 24.60 37.02
CA ARG A 213 -11.19 24.26 38.42
C ARG A 213 -11.15 25.54 39.23
N LYS A 214 -12.27 25.87 39.82
CA LYS A 214 -12.34 26.72 41.01
C LYS A 214 -12.06 25.87 42.26
#